data_377e1136d8c897c3d1dc9a87c43cbbfb
#
_entry.id   377e1136d8c897c3d1dc9a87c43cbbfb
#
_cell.length_a   1.000
_cell.length_b   1.000
_cell.length_c   1.000
_cell.angle_alpha   90.00
_cell.angle_beta   90.00
_cell.angle_gamma   90.00
#
_symmetry.space_group_name_H-M   'P 1'
#
loop_
_entity.id
_entity.type
_entity.pdbx_description
1 polymer ?
#
loop_
_entity_poly.entity_id
_entity_poly.type
_entity_poly.pdbx_seq_one_letter_code
_entity_poly.pdbx_strand_id
1 'polypeptide(L)'
;MEIIGAFLTGVVGPVLYLVVQKYLLKEKNKSRDIVKENITSVSLISDELEEIREEFKGDRVWIAQFHNGGNFYPTGKSIQKFSIFYEVNKAGVSSIAHTFSNIPCSLYPKAFEHMMGGKGIFINDYRDPKVATYGLKGAAESVGTKATYLVPLFTLDEKYIGNIGVDFVSKKKRLTKDEWE
;
A
#
# COMPACT_ATOMS: atom_id res chain seq x y z
N MET A 1 11.48 -42.60 46.56
CA MET A 1 11.17 -42.00 45.24
C MET A 1 10.08 -40.93 45.29
N GLU A 2 9.14 -40.99 46.22
CA GLU A 2 8.01 -40.01 46.32
C GLU A 2 8.41 -38.59 46.72
N ILE A 3 9.46 -38.40 47.56
CA ILE A 3 9.89 -37.07 48.01
C ILE A 3 10.52 -36.26 46.84
N ILE A 4 11.22 -36.90 45.93
CA ILE A 4 11.82 -36.25 44.73
C ILE A 4 10.73 -35.80 43.77
N GLY A 5 9.66 -36.59 43.61
CA GLY A 5 8.49 -36.24 42.80
C GLY A 5 7.74 -35.05 43.33
N ALA A 6 7.50 -35.00 44.66
CA ALA A 6 6.82 -33.87 45.34
C ALA A 6 7.63 -32.57 45.29
N PHE A 7 8.95 -32.62 45.34
CA PHE A 7 9.82 -31.45 45.21
C PHE A 7 9.84 -30.93 43.76
N LEU A 8 9.87 -31.79 42.77
CA LEU A 8 9.83 -31.43 41.37
C LEU A 8 8.48 -30.76 40.96
N THR A 9 7.37 -31.27 41.46
CA THR A 9 6.05 -30.74 41.11
C THR A 9 5.63 -29.56 41.97
N GLY A 10 6.02 -29.55 43.29
CA GLY A 10 5.57 -28.54 44.24
C GLY A 10 6.39 -27.24 44.22
N VAL A 11 7.67 -27.29 43.89
CA VAL A 11 8.56 -26.12 43.93
C VAL A 11 9.15 -25.79 42.58
N VAL A 12 9.72 -26.77 41.87
CA VAL A 12 10.41 -26.54 40.61
C VAL A 12 9.44 -26.15 39.46
N GLY A 13 8.27 -26.79 39.44
CA GLY A 13 7.24 -26.49 38.41
C GLY A 13 6.73 -25.05 38.44
N PRO A 14 6.25 -24.54 39.60
CA PRO A 14 5.82 -23.15 39.78
C PRO A 14 6.94 -22.13 39.50
N VAL A 15 8.18 -22.39 39.95
CA VAL A 15 9.31 -21.49 39.70
C VAL A 15 9.66 -21.45 38.22
N LEU A 16 9.70 -22.60 37.55
CA LEU A 16 9.93 -22.66 36.11
C LEU A 16 8.83 -21.94 35.33
N TYR A 17 7.57 -22.12 35.72
CA TYR A 17 6.44 -21.41 35.14
C TYR A 17 6.56 -19.89 35.27
N LEU A 18 6.92 -19.38 36.46
CA LEU A 18 7.12 -17.95 36.72
C LEU A 18 8.29 -17.38 35.89
N VAL A 19 9.38 -18.14 35.76
CA VAL A 19 10.55 -17.73 34.94
C VAL A 19 10.16 -17.66 33.46
N VAL A 20 9.46 -18.67 32.95
CA VAL A 20 9.00 -18.70 31.55
C VAL A 20 7.99 -17.59 31.28
N GLN A 21 7.01 -17.38 32.19
CA GLN A 21 6.09 -16.26 32.09
C GLN A 21 6.80 -14.90 32.07
N LYS A 22 7.77 -14.71 32.99
CA LYS A 22 8.55 -13.48 33.06
C LYS A 22 9.38 -13.27 31.78
N TYR A 23 9.90 -14.34 31.18
CA TYR A 23 10.64 -14.28 29.92
C TYR A 23 9.70 -13.93 28.74
N LEU A 24 8.54 -14.59 28.64
CA LEU A 24 7.54 -14.32 27.61
C LEU A 24 6.92 -12.93 27.77
N LEU A 25 6.68 -12.46 29.02
CA LEU A 25 6.21 -11.11 29.27
C LEU A 25 7.27 -10.06 28.96
N LYS A 26 8.56 -10.38 29.18
CA LYS A 26 9.67 -9.48 28.83
C LYS A 26 9.86 -9.36 27.32
N GLU A 27 9.64 -10.44 26.56
CA GLU A 27 9.60 -10.38 25.09
C GLU A 27 8.38 -9.61 24.58
N LYS A 28 7.21 -9.81 25.20
CA LYS A 28 5.99 -9.08 24.85
C LYS A 28 6.07 -7.58 25.18
N ASN A 29 6.84 -7.22 26.24
CA ASN A 29 7.07 -5.84 26.69
C ASN A 29 8.35 -5.21 26.15
N LYS A 30 9.03 -5.83 25.18
CA LYS A 30 9.96 -5.11 24.35
C LYS A 30 9.10 -4.11 23.56
N SER A 31 9.00 -2.89 24.06
CA SER A 31 8.23 -1.84 23.41
C SER A 31 8.78 -1.72 22.00
N ARG A 32 7.99 -2.19 21.03
CA ARG A 32 8.28 -1.97 19.62
C ARG A 32 8.37 -0.46 19.47
N ASP A 33 9.50 0.02 19.06
CA ASP A 33 9.62 1.41 18.62
C ASP A 33 8.93 1.54 17.28
N ILE A 34 7.60 1.73 17.34
CA ILE A 34 6.72 1.84 16.18
C ILE A 34 7.20 2.96 15.26
N VAL A 35 7.73 4.04 15.82
CA VAL A 35 8.23 5.18 15.05
C VAL A 35 9.47 4.76 14.24
N LYS A 36 10.43 4.08 14.90
CA LYS A 36 11.64 3.60 14.24
C LYS A 36 11.32 2.54 13.16
N GLU A 37 10.41 1.61 13.46
CA GLU A 37 9.95 0.61 12.46
C GLU A 37 9.30 1.29 11.26
N ASN A 38 8.42 2.27 11.50
CA ASN A 38 7.78 3.02 10.43
C ASN A 38 8.79 3.79 9.58
N ILE A 39 9.72 4.52 10.19
CA ILE A 39 10.76 5.27 9.46
C ILE A 39 11.59 4.33 8.60
N THR A 40 12.01 3.17 9.15
CA THR A 40 12.78 2.19 8.39
C THR A 40 11.97 1.64 7.20
N SER A 41 10.70 1.31 7.43
CA SER A 41 9.82 0.80 6.37
C SER A 41 9.56 1.84 5.28
N VAL A 42 9.36 3.11 5.66
CA VAL A 42 9.19 4.22 4.70
C VAL A 42 10.42 4.40 3.84
N SER A 43 11.63 4.32 4.43
CA SER A 43 12.89 4.43 3.67
C SER A 43 13.00 3.31 2.64
N LEU A 44 12.80 2.04 3.05
CA LEU A 44 12.85 0.89 2.15
C LEU A 44 11.83 1.01 1.01
N ILE A 45 10.59 1.40 1.33
CA ILE A 45 9.56 1.59 0.30
C ILE A 45 9.96 2.71 -0.67
N SER A 46 10.53 3.80 -0.17
CA SER A 46 10.97 4.90 -1.03
C SER A 46 12.10 4.50 -1.97
N ASP A 47 13.06 3.70 -1.50
CA ASP A 47 14.16 3.19 -2.31
C ASP A 47 13.62 2.27 -3.43
N GLU A 48 12.71 1.35 -3.12
CA GLU A 48 12.05 0.47 -4.10
C GLU A 48 11.24 1.28 -5.14
N LEU A 49 10.51 2.32 -4.69
CA LEU A 49 9.77 3.18 -5.63
C LEU A 49 10.70 3.96 -6.56
N GLU A 50 11.87 4.38 -6.08
CA GLU A 50 12.87 5.04 -6.91
C GLU A 50 13.46 4.09 -7.94
N GLU A 51 13.76 2.83 -7.58
CA GLU A 51 14.20 1.80 -8.53
C GLU A 51 13.15 1.56 -9.62
N ILE A 52 11.88 1.40 -9.24
CA ILE A 52 10.77 1.28 -10.20
C ILE A 52 10.69 2.51 -11.11
N ARG A 53 10.83 3.71 -10.54
CA ARG A 53 10.79 4.96 -11.32
C ARG A 53 11.88 4.99 -12.38
N GLU A 54 13.09 4.57 -12.04
CA GLU A 54 14.24 4.53 -12.95
C GLU A 54 14.08 3.45 -14.01
N GLU A 55 13.68 2.26 -13.64
CA GLU A 55 13.46 1.12 -14.55
C GLU A 55 12.41 1.46 -15.62
N PHE A 56 11.23 1.93 -15.20
CA PHE A 56 10.15 2.30 -16.11
C PHE A 56 10.36 3.67 -16.76
N LYS A 57 11.39 4.42 -16.35
CA LYS A 57 11.63 5.82 -16.76
C LYS A 57 10.39 6.69 -16.54
N GLY A 58 9.71 6.44 -15.40
CA GLY A 58 8.55 7.18 -14.95
C GLY A 58 8.94 8.57 -14.46
N ASP A 59 8.00 9.51 -14.53
CA ASP A 59 8.19 10.83 -13.97
C ASP A 59 7.79 10.88 -12.49
N ARG A 60 6.87 9.98 -12.05
CA ARG A 60 6.39 9.82 -10.68
C ARG A 60 5.97 8.39 -10.43
N VAL A 61 6.29 7.84 -9.25
CA VAL A 61 5.80 6.54 -8.79
C VAL A 61 5.21 6.71 -7.41
N TRP A 62 4.08 6.06 -7.15
CA TRP A 62 3.35 6.24 -5.91
C TRP A 62 2.59 4.98 -5.49
N ILE A 63 2.31 4.88 -4.19
CA ILE A 63 1.44 3.85 -3.63
C ILE A 63 0.22 4.52 -2.99
N ALA A 64 -0.96 4.10 -3.45
CA ALA A 64 -2.23 4.40 -2.81
C ALA A 64 -2.72 3.19 -2.01
N GLN A 65 -3.22 3.43 -0.79
CA GLN A 65 -3.79 2.41 0.07
C GLN A 65 -5.20 2.78 0.49
N PHE A 66 -6.03 1.75 0.66
CA PHE A 66 -7.38 1.92 1.19
C PHE A 66 -7.36 2.13 2.70
N HIS A 67 -8.27 2.95 3.17
CA HIS A 67 -8.50 3.16 4.58
C HIS A 67 -9.96 3.53 4.87
N ASN A 68 -10.36 3.44 6.13
CA ASN A 68 -11.69 3.80 6.56
C ASN A 68 -11.84 5.33 6.63
N GLY A 69 -12.86 5.86 5.97
CA GLY A 69 -13.16 7.30 5.89
C GLY A 69 -14.33 7.76 6.76
N GLY A 70 -14.75 6.97 7.74
CA GLY A 70 -15.94 7.21 8.54
C GLY A 70 -17.14 6.37 8.08
N ASN A 71 -18.35 6.77 8.48
CA ASN A 71 -19.57 6.01 8.24
C ASN A 71 -20.67 6.87 7.61
N PHE A 72 -21.52 6.25 6.79
CA PHE A 72 -22.71 6.88 6.25
C PHE A 72 -23.82 6.96 7.31
N TYR A 73 -24.44 8.14 7.43
CA TYR A 73 -25.63 8.33 8.24
C TYR A 73 -26.89 7.97 7.42
N PRO A 74 -27.92 7.33 7.99
CA PRO A 74 -27.99 6.73 9.34
C PRO A 74 -27.54 5.25 9.37
N THR A 75 -27.06 4.71 8.25
CA THR A 75 -26.85 3.26 8.05
C THR A 75 -25.65 2.71 8.81
N GLY A 76 -24.70 3.56 9.23
CA GLY A 76 -23.45 3.14 9.85
C GLY A 76 -22.48 2.41 8.92
N LYS A 77 -22.78 2.26 7.63
CA LYS A 77 -21.87 1.62 6.67
C LYS A 77 -20.59 2.43 6.53
N SER A 78 -19.46 1.72 6.53
CA SER A 78 -18.15 2.34 6.35
C SER A 78 -18.00 2.97 4.97
N ILE A 79 -17.44 4.19 4.95
CA ILE A 79 -17.03 4.88 3.73
C ILE A 79 -15.60 4.46 3.43
N GLN A 80 -15.38 3.76 2.32
CA GLN A 80 -14.05 3.40 1.89
C GLN A 80 -13.41 4.56 1.13
N LYS A 81 -12.20 4.92 1.53
CA LYS A 81 -11.36 5.94 0.92
C LYS A 81 -10.01 5.37 0.58
N PHE A 82 -9.27 6.08 -0.26
CA PHE A 82 -7.85 5.84 -0.46
C PHE A 82 -7.06 7.14 -0.31
N SER A 83 -5.79 6.99 -0.02
CA SER A 83 -4.81 8.09 -0.04
C SER A 83 -3.51 7.59 -0.64
N ILE A 84 -2.78 8.49 -1.31
CA ILE A 84 -1.39 8.25 -1.67
C ILE A 84 -0.54 8.50 -0.43
N PHE A 85 0.11 7.44 0.07
CA PHE A 85 0.95 7.49 1.27
C PHE A 85 2.44 7.54 0.95
N TYR A 86 2.84 6.98 -0.19
CA TYR A 86 4.23 6.95 -0.62
C TYR A 86 4.32 7.49 -2.04
N GLU A 87 5.29 8.34 -2.30
CA GLU A 87 5.48 8.98 -3.59
C GLU A 87 6.94 9.36 -3.79
N VAL A 88 7.47 9.03 -4.96
CA VAL A 88 8.77 9.51 -5.44
C VAL A 88 8.60 10.21 -6.77
N ASN A 89 9.27 11.33 -6.95
CA ASN A 89 9.10 12.21 -8.09
C ASN A 89 10.45 12.54 -8.73
N LYS A 90 10.47 12.55 -10.05
CA LYS A 90 11.57 13.14 -10.81
C LYS A 90 11.69 14.62 -10.49
N ALA A 91 12.91 15.14 -10.51
CA ALA A 91 13.15 16.56 -10.32
C ALA A 91 12.30 17.42 -11.27
N GLY A 92 11.59 18.41 -10.71
CA GLY A 92 10.68 19.29 -11.44
C GLY A 92 9.25 18.75 -11.63
N VAL A 93 8.93 17.57 -11.13
CA VAL A 93 7.57 17.01 -11.12
C VAL A 93 6.92 17.24 -9.75
N SER A 94 5.74 17.85 -9.74
CA SER A 94 5.02 18.16 -8.52
C SER A 94 4.43 16.92 -7.87
N SER A 95 4.44 16.89 -6.53
CA SER A 95 3.75 15.87 -5.73
C SER A 95 2.24 15.94 -5.92
N ILE A 96 1.59 14.76 -5.88
CA ILE A 96 0.14 14.62 -5.93
C ILE A 96 -0.44 14.01 -4.64
N ALA A 97 0.37 13.62 -3.68
CA ALA A 97 -0.07 12.98 -2.46
C ALA A 97 -1.13 13.81 -1.71
N HIS A 98 -0.97 15.13 -1.66
CA HIS A 98 -1.98 16.01 -1.05
C HIS A 98 -3.29 16.05 -1.84
N THR A 99 -3.20 16.04 -3.18
CA THR A 99 -4.39 16.06 -4.06
C THR A 99 -5.20 14.77 -3.92
N PHE A 100 -4.51 13.64 -3.78
CA PHE A 100 -5.12 12.32 -3.63
C PHE A 100 -5.08 11.81 -2.18
N SER A 101 -5.48 12.67 -1.24
CA SER A 101 -5.66 12.32 0.17
C SER A 101 -7.14 12.23 0.52
N ASN A 102 -7.54 11.16 1.22
CA ASN A 102 -8.92 10.94 1.68
C ASN A 102 -9.98 10.87 0.56
N ILE A 103 -9.63 10.37 -0.59
CA ILE A 103 -10.50 10.29 -1.77
C ILE A 103 -11.49 9.13 -1.63
N PRO A 104 -12.82 9.36 -1.77
CA PRO A 104 -13.80 8.29 -1.74
C PRO A 104 -13.59 7.29 -2.90
N CYS A 105 -13.55 6.00 -2.60
CA CYS A 105 -13.41 4.96 -3.62
C CYS A 105 -14.57 4.96 -4.63
N SER A 106 -15.74 5.46 -4.22
CA SER A 106 -16.91 5.59 -5.09
C SER A 106 -16.73 6.52 -6.29
N LEU A 107 -15.67 7.33 -6.34
CA LEU A 107 -15.37 8.18 -7.48
C LEU A 107 -14.76 7.41 -8.66
N TYR A 108 -14.17 6.23 -8.41
CA TYR A 108 -13.47 5.42 -9.43
C TYR A 108 -13.92 3.96 -9.43
N PRO A 109 -15.23 3.66 -9.47
CA PRO A 109 -15.74 2.30 -9.28
C PRO A 109 -15.24 1.34 -10.36
N LYS A 110 -15.19 1.78 -11.63
CA LYS A 110 -14.74 0.95 -12.75
C LYS A 110 -13.25 0.59 -12.67
N ALA A 111 -12.42 1.53 -12.19
CA ALA A 111 -11.00 1.27 -12.03
C ALA A 111 -10.77 0.24 -10.90
N PHE A 112 -11.41 0.42 -9.77
CA PHE A 112 -11.26 -0.51 -8.64
C PHE A 112 -11.86 -1.88 -8.93
N GLU A 113 -13.01 -1.97 -9.60
CA GLU A 113 -13.61 -3.24 -10.03
C GLU A 113 -12.66 -4.01 -10.95
N HIS A 114 -12.04 -3.32 -11.92
CA HIS A 114 -11.07 -3.94 -12.82
C HIS A 114 -9.84 -4.47 -12.08
N MET A 115 -9.24 -3.64 -11.21
CA MET A 115 -8.04 -3.98 -10.45
C MET A 115 -8.30 -5.04 -9.36
N MET A 116 -9.48 -5.07 -8.78
CA MET A 116 -9.89 -6.09 -7.82
C MET A 116 -9.91 -7.51 -8.44
N GLY A 117 -10.08 -7.59 -9.76
CA GLY A 117 -9.91 -8.83 -10.53
C GLY A 117 -8.44 -9.21 -10.83
N GLY A 118 -7.47 -8.58 -10.17
CA GLY A 118 -6.03 -8.86 -10.36
C GLY A 118 -5.43 -8.26 -11.64
N LYS A 119 -6.16 -7.40 -12.34
CA LYS A 119 -5.73 -6.83 -13.63
C LYS A 119 -5.19 -5.42 -13.46
N GLY A 120 -4.02 -5.16 -14.04
CA GLY A 120 -3.47 -3.81 -14.14
C GLY A 120 -4.26 -2.92 -15.13
N ILE A 121 -4.16 -1.61 -14.94
CA ILE A 121 -4.69 -0.59 -15.86
C ILE A 121 -3.51 0.11 -16.52
N PHE A 122 -3.51 0.13 -17.85
CA PHE A 122 -2.42 0.68 -18.65
C PHE A 122 -2.97 1.71 -19.63
N ILE A 123 -2.76 2.99 -19.32
CA ILE A 123 -3.24 4.10 -20.12
C ILE A 123 -2.03 4.81 -20.71
N ASN A 124 -1.76 4.52 -21.97
CA ASN A 124 -0.62 5.09 -22.69
C ASN A 124 -0.82 6.56 -23.09
N ASP A 125 -2.05 7.00 -23.23
CA ASP A 125 -2.42 8.37 -23.57
C ASP A 125 -3.87 8.66 -23.14
N TYR A 126 -4.05 9.53 -22.18
CA TYR A 126 -5.39 9.97 -21.73
C TYR A 126 -6.17 10.76 -22.79
N ARG A 127 -5.50 11.28 -23.83
CA ARG A 127 -6.13 12.01 -24.92
C ARG A 127 -6.64 11.12 -26.04
N ASP A 128 -6.21 9.86 -26.08
CA ASP A 128 -6.69 8.91 -27.10
C ASP A 128 -8.12 8.45 -26.73
N PRO A 129 -9.13 8.78 -27.57
CA PRO A 129 -10.53 8.41 -27.30
C PRO A 129 -10.78 6.90 -27.35
N LYS A 130 -9.85 6.13 -27.94
CA LYS A 130 -9.95 4.68 -28.05
C LYS A 130 -9.45 3.94 -26.81
N VAL A 131 -8.72 4.63 -25.93
CA VAL A 131 -8.17 4.05 -24.71
C VAL A 131 -9.21 4.08 -23.60
N ALA A 132 -9.47 2.93 -22.99
CA ALA A 132 -10.33 2.85 -21.81
C ALA A 132 -9.64 3.53 -20.62
N THR A 133 -10.24 4.59 -20.09
CA THR A 133 -9.66 5.37 -18.99
C THR A 133 -10.24 5.02 -17.62
N TYR A 134 -11.21 4.13 -17.55
CA TYR A 134 -11.83 3.66 -16.29
C TYR A 134 -12.32 4.79 -15.35
N GLY A 135 -12.60 5.98 -15.92
CA GLY A 135 -12.98 7.17 -15.15
C GLY A 135 -11.81 7.99 -14.59
N LEU A 136 -10.56 7.61 -14.87
CA LEU A 136 -9.36 8.26 -14.32
C LEU A 136 -8.93 9.53 -15.08
N LYS A 137 -9.48 9.77 -16.28
CA LYS A 137 -9.05 10.87 -17.17
C LYS A 137 -9.03 12.24 -16.51
N GLY A 138 -10.14 12.64 -15.86
CA GLY A 138 -10.22 13.95 -15.22
C GLY A 138 -9.21 14.12 -14.07
N ALA A 139 -9.00 13.08 -13.29
CA ALA A 139 -8.00 13.08 -12.22
C ALA A 139 -6.57 13.21 -12.79
N ALA A 140 -6.25 12.46 -13.84
CA ALA A 140 -4.93 12.52 -14.48
C ALA A 140 -4.67 13.90 -15.10
N GLU A 141 -5.63 14.46 -15.81
CA GLU A 141 -5.53 15.78 -16.43
C GLU A 141 -5.33 16.89 -15.41
N SER A 142 -5.99 16.82 -14.24
CA SER A 142 -5.86 17.81 -13.17
C SER A 142 -4.45 17.93 -12.60
N VAL A 143 -3.64 16.87 -12.72
CA VAL A 143 -2.25 16.81 -12.23
C VAL A 143 -1.22 16.70 -13.35
N GLY A 144 -1.65 16.97 -14.60
CA GLY A 144 -0.80 16.99 -15.78
C GLY A 144 -0.27 15.63 -16.24
N THR A 145 -0.84 14.53 -15.76
CA THR A 145 -0.44 13.16 -16.13
C THR A 145 -0.93 12.85 -17.54
N LYS A 146 -0.04 12.37 -18.42
CA LYS A 146 -0.32 12.03 -19.82
C LYS A 146 -0.55 10.54 -20.03
N ALA A 147 0.13 9.73 -19.24
CA ALA A 147 0.01 8.28 -19.25
C ALA A 147 0.15 7.75 -17.81
N THR A 148 -0.51 6.64 -17.49
CA THR A 148 -0.44 6.01 -16.17
C THR A 148 -0.51 4.50 -16.30
N TYR A 149 0.29 3.81 -15.51
CA TYR A 149 0.23 2.37 -15.31
C TYR A 149 -0.10 2.11 -13.84
N LEU A 150 -1.16 1.33 -13.59
CA LEU A 150 -1.62 0.95 -12.27
C LEU A 150 -1.54 -0.55 -12.11
N VAL A 151 -0.94 -1.00 -11.02
CA VAL A 151 -0.88 -2.40 -10.65
C VAL A 151 -1.54 -2.55 -9.28
N PRO A 152 -2.50 -3.49 -9.12
CA PRO A 152 -3.14 -3.71 -7.84
C PRO A 152 -2.18 -4.39 -6.85
N LEU A 153 -2.29 -4.00 -5.58
CA LEU A 153 -1.55 -4.58 -4.47
C LEU A 153 -2.46 -5.48 -3.64
N PHE A 154 -2.00 -6.70 -3.40
CA PHE A 154 -2.69 -7.69 -2.59
C PHE A 154 -1.84 -8.10 -1.40
N THR A 155 -2.50 -8.47 -0.31
CA THR A 155 -1.86 -9.18 0.80
C THR A 155 -1.61 -10.64 0.43
N LEU A 156 -0.82 -11.36 1.24
CA LEU A 156 -0.57 -12.80 1.04
C LEU A 156 -1.85 -13.65 1.13
N ASP A 157 -2.89 -13.17 1.79
CA ASP A 157 -4.23 -13.77 1.86
C ASP A 157 -5.19 -13.19 0.80
N GLU A 158 -4.64 -12.70 -0.30
CA GLU A 158 -5.33 -12.23 -1.52
C GLU A 158 -6.32 -11.07 -1.31
N LYS A 159 -6.16 -10.27 -0.26
CA LYS A 159 -6.98 -9.07 -0.07
C LYS A 159 -6.41 -7.90 -0.85
N TYR A 160 -7.24 -7.29 -1.68
CA TYR A 160 -6.89 -6.06 -2.40
C TYR A 160 -6.79 -4.88 -1.43
N ILE A 161 -5.60 -4.30 -1.28
CA ILE A 161 -5.30 -3.26 -0.29
C ILE A 161 -4.97 -1.89 -0.88
N GLY A 162 -4.75 -1.81 -2.18
CA GLY A 162 -4.38 -0.56 -2.85
C GLY A 162 -3.70 -0.81 -4.18
N ASN A 163 -3.00 0.18 -4.69
CA ASN A 163 -2.29 0.10 -5.97
C ASN A 163 -0.98 0.86 -5.94
N ILE A 164 -0.07 0.39 -6.77
CA ILE A 164 1.10 1.15 -7.20
C ILE A 164 0.80 1.79 -8.56
N GLY A 165 1.22 3.04 -8.74
CA GLY A 165 1.05 3.78 -9.98
C GLY A 165 2.37 4.34 -10.48
N VAL A 166 2.57 4.27 -11.80
CA VAL A 166 3.67 4.92 -12.51
C VAL A 166 3.08 5.95 -13.46
N ASP A 167 3.38 7.22 -13.26
CA ASP A 167 2.88 8.33 -14.05
C ASP A 167 3.95 8.90 -14.98
N PHE A 168 3.52 9.30 -16.16
CA PHE A 168 4.32 10.01 -17.16
C PHE A 168 3.70 11.39 -17.42
N VAL A 169 4.41 12.42 -17.01
CA VAL A 169 3.98 13.82 -17.10
C VAL A 169 4.64 14.50 -18.31
N SER A 170 5.92 14.21 -18.55
CA SER A 170 6.71 14.84 -19.62
C SER A 170 6.43 14.25 -20.99
N LYS A 171 6.20 12.94 -21.10
CA LYS A 171 6.05 12.21 -22.36
C LYS A 171 4.89 11.23 -22.28
N LYS A 172 4.29 10.94 -23.46
CA LYS A 172 3.49 9.75 -23.65
C LYS A 172 4.46 8.56 -23.72
N LYS A 173 4.17 7.47 -23.03
CA LYS A 173 4.97 6.26 -23.14
C LYS A 173 4.09 5.16 -23.72
N ARG A 174 4.62 4.41 -24.67
CA ARG A 174 4.07 3.12 -25.07
C ARG A 174 4.99 2.08 -24.45
N LEU A 175 4.50 1.30 -23.53
CA LEU A 175 5.16 0.06 -23.18
C LEU A 175 4.90 -0.95 -24.28
N THR A 176 5.94 -1.64 -24.67
CA THR A 176 5.84 -2.82 -25.52
C THR A 176 5.36 -4.00 -24.69
N LYS A 177 4.77 -5.01 -25.33
CA LYS A 177 4.25 -6.19 -24.65
C LYS A 177 5.32 -6.93 -23.85
N ASP A 178 6.57 -6.89 -24.33
CA ASP A 178 7.73 -7.53 -23.74
C ASP A 178 8.26 -6.82 -22.46
N GLU A 179 7.81 -5.59 -22.17
CA GLU A 179 8.14 -4.86 -20.94
C GLU A 179 7.18 -5.23 -19.78
N TRP A 180 6.21 -6.16 -20.00
CA TRP A 180 5.17 -6.53 -19.05
C TRP A 180 5.13 -8.02 -18.67
N GLU A 181 5.83 -8.87 -19.40
CA GLU A 181 6.01 -10.29 -19.11
C GLU A 181 7.29 -10.54 -18.29
#